data_f311dcea8f4903cdc3f560c1ee0952c2
#
_entry.id   f311dcea8f4903cdc3f560c1ee0952c2
#
_cell.length_a   1.000
_cell.length_b   1.000
_cell.length_c   1.000
_cell.angle_alpha   90.00
_cell.angle_beta   90.00
_cell.angle_gamma   90.00
#
_symmetry.space_group_name_H-M   'P 1'
#
loop_
_entity.id
_entity.type
_entity.pdbx_description
1 polymer ?
#
loop_
_entity_poly.entity_id
_entity_poly.type
_entity_poly.pdbx_seq_one_letter_code
_entity_poly.pdbx_strand_id
1 'polypeptide(L)'
;MKDRLINYKRSFSFVGLMVAALFFAASVTPSLLPRTYLVQGVLSGFALAIGYSVGVTLVWIYQFFEFREPSGRTQTIAKYVTSGVVALWFIGFEWQMTFWQNSIRELMGMQELETAYPVRASAISIVLAAVLVAFARTFINVSGFIATKLNRVFPRKLSATIAFTIVGLVVVFLSNDVVAKRLLSSADSFFANLDELSVEDVQQPIDERLTGSEASLVNWDTIGRQGKIFLAAGPGQSEIAAFNQTDAEHPIRVYVGVRTRPTMKERAELALDELKRVGGFEKSILIVATPTGTGWLDPSAVDTLEYLHGGDTAIVSTQYSYLPSWITMLVDPQRSIDSARALFDEVYAYWKTLPKDSRPRLYLHGLSLGALGSEESADLLTIFEDPIDGALWQRSAVSQPELELMRSQPKRQQPCVAADVPRWAPASIHSAGELSGAR
;
A
#
# COMPACT_ATOMS: atom_id res chain seq x y z
N MET A 1 -38.77 -21.12 7.12
CA MET A 1 -37.38 -20.73 6.78
C MET A 1 -37.07 -20.98 5.31
N LYS A 2 -37.44 -22.13 4.74
CA LYS A 2 -37.24 -22.49 3.32
C LYS A 2 -37.90 -21.51 2.34
N ASP A 3 -39.12 -21.07 2.61
CA ASP A 3 -39.89 -20.15 1.76
C ASP A 3 -39.29 -18.71 1.77
N ARG A 4 -38.77 -18.27 2.92
CA ARG A 4 -38.09 -16.97 3.02
C ARG A 4 -36.76 -16.97 2.21
N LEU A 5 -36.02 -18.06 2.20
CA LEU A 5 -34.80 -18.23 1.41
C LEU A 5 -35.09 -18.29 -0.10
N ILE A 6 -36.18 -18.95 -0.50
CA ILE A 6 -36.60 -19.03 -1.91
C ILE A 6 -37.03 -17.64 -2.40
N ASN A 7 -37.82 -16.91 -1.62
CA ASN A 7 -38.22 -15.53 -1.95
C ASN A 7 -37.06 -14.56 -1.98
N TYR A 8 -36.07 -14.72 -1.10
CA TYR A 8 -34.85 -13.93 -1.12
C TYR A 8 -34.01 -14.19 -2.39
N LYS A 9 -33.85 -15.44 -2.81
CA LYS A 9 -33.18 -15.79 -4.08
C LYS A 9 -33.91 -15.23 -5.31
N ARG A 10 -35.25 -15.22 -5.33
CA ARG A 10 -36.04 -14.65 -6.42
C ARG A 10 -35.99 -13.12 -6.48
N SER A 11 -35.51 -12.46 -5.45
CA SER A 11 -35.37 -10.99 -5.40
C SER A 11 -34.12 -10.45 -6.07
N PHE A 12 -33.20 -11.31 -6.56
CA PHE A 12 -32.02 -10.87 -7.26
C PHE A 12 -32.34 -10.50 -8.71
N SER A 13 -31.83 -9.33 -9.14
CA SER A 13 -31.94 -8.90 -10.55
C SER A 13 -31.06 -9.76 -11.43
N PHE A 14 -31.62 -10.35 -12.49
CA PHE A 14 -30.87 -11.10 -13.47
C PHE A 14 -29.80 -10.22 -14.15
N VAL A 15 -30.18 -9.03 -14.60
CA VAL A 15 -29.26 -8.07 -15.23
C VAL A 15 -28.19 -7.66 -14.24
N GLY A 16 -28.56 -7.44 -12.97
CA GLY A 16 -27.60 -7.16 -11.91
C GLY A 16 -26.51 -8.24 -11.77
N LEU A 17 -26.92 -9.53 -11.80
CA LEU A 17 -25.94 -10.63 -11.72
C LEU A 17 -25.06 -10.73 -12.96
N MET A 18 -25.60 -10.46 -14.16
CA MET A 18 -24.81 -10.48 -15.41
C MET A 18 -23.77 -9.37 -15.42
N VAL A 19 -24.16 -8.16 -15.05
CA VAL A 19 -23.24 -7.02 -14.96
C VAL A 19 -22.19 -7.25 -13.84
N ALA A 20 -22.58 -7.83 -12.71
CA ALA A 20 -21.64 -8.23 -11.67
C ALA A 20 -20.54 -9.18 -12.18
N ALA A 21 -20.95 -10.21 -12.93
CA ALA A 21 -20.00 -11.16 -13.52
C ALA A 21 -19.04 -10.51 -14.53
N LEU A 22 -19.50 -9.52 -15.31
CA LEU A 22 -18.65 -8.73 -16.21
C LEU A 22 -17.63 -7.90 -15.42
N PHE A 23 -18.04 -7.26 -14.32
CA PHE A 23 -17.14 -6.50 -13.44
C PHE A 23 -16.12 -7.41 -12.74
N PHE A 24 -16.55 -8.61 -12.35
CA PHE A 24 -15.63 -9.62 -11.82
C PHE A 24 -14.58 -9.98 -12.87
N ALA A 25 -14.98 -10.35 -14.07
CA ALA A 25 -14.07 -10.68 -15.17
C ALA A 25 -13.08 -9.54 -15.43
N ALA A 26 -13.56 -8.29 -15.52
CA ALA A 26 -12.71 -7.12 -15.66
C ALA A 26 -11.69 -6.97 -14.51
N SER A 27 -12.08 -7.31 -13.27
CA SER A 27 -11.20 -7.20 -12.10
C SER A 27 -10.05 -8.22 -12.07
N VAL A 28 -10.22 -9.35 -12.76
CA VAL A 28 -9.23 -10.43 -12.86
C VAL A 28 -8.18 -10.16 -13.94
N THR A 29 -8.46 -9.24 -14.89
CA THR A 29 -7.51 -8.87 -15.93
C THR A 29 -6.16 -8.40 -15.39
N PRO A 30 -5.06 -8.53 -16.16
CA PRO A 30 -3.73 -8.12 -15.75
C PRO A 30 -3.69 -6.66 -15.28
N SER A 31 -2.96 -6.42 -14.22
CA SER A 31 -2.68 -5.08 -13.70
C SER A 31 -1.17 -4.88 -13.58
N LEU A 32 -0.74 -3.70 -13.23
CA LEU A 32 0.69 -3.38 -13.07
C LEU A 32 1.34 -4.03 -11.83
N LEU A 33 0.54 -4.66 -10.95
CA LEU A 33 1.04 -5.23 -9.69
C LEU A 33 0.59 -6.69 -9.56
N PRO A 34 1.49 -7.62 -9.22
CA PRO A 34 1.13 -8.98 -8.88
C PRO A 34 0.28 -9.00 -7.60
N ARG A 35 -0.75 -9.83 -7.58
CA ARG A 35 -1.71 -9.90 -6.47
C ARG A 35 -1.75 -11.29 -5.87
N THR A 36 -1.85 -11.37 -4.56
CA THR A 36 -2.19 -12.63 -3.88
C THR A 36 -3.66 -12.95 -4.10
N TYR A 37 -4.06 -14.23 -3.97
CA TYR A 37 -5.47 -14.64 -4.10
C TYR A 37 -6.40 -13.91 -3.13
N LEU A 38 -5.89 -13.51 -1.95
CA LEU A 38 -6.68 -12.78 -0.97
C LEU A 38 -6.97 -11.35 -1.45
N VAL A 39 -5.94 -10.63 -1.90
CA VAL A 39 -6.09 -9.26 -2.45
C VAL A 39 -6.98 -9.29 -3.69
N GLN A 40 -6.76 -10.25 -4.58
CA GLN A 40 -7.61 -10.42 -5.77
C GLN A 40 -9.06 -10.73 -5.38
N GLY A 41 -9.27 -11.60 -4.38
CA GLY A 41 -10.61 -11.94 -3.89
C GLY A 41 -11.36 -10.74 -3.33
N VAL A 42 -10.70 -9.91 -2.54
CA VAL A 42 -11.29 -8.68 -2.00
C VAL A 42 -11.63 -7.69 -3.12
N LEU A 43 -10.69 -7.41 -4.02
CA LEU A 43 -10.90 -6.50 -5.15
C LEU A 43 -12.07 -6.97 -6.03
N SER A 44 -12.08 -8.25 -6.40
CA SER A 44 -13.15 -8.83 -7.20
C SER A 44 -14.49 -8.86 -6.47
N GLY A 45 -14.50 -8.98 -5.14
CA GLY A 45 -15.70 -8.87 -4.33
C GLY A 45 -16.34 -7.49 -4.38
N PHE A 46 -15.54 -6.43 -4.29
CA PHE A 46 -16.03 -5.06 -4.53
C PHE A 46 -16.51 -4.88 -5.95
N ALA A 47 -15.77 -5.37 -6.94
CA ALA A 47 -16.16 -5.29 -8.35
C ALA A 47 -17.52 -5.98 -8.60
N LEU A 48 -17.75 -7.18 -8.05
CA LEU A 48 -19.04 -7.88 -8.09
C LEU A 48 -20.17 -7.04 -7.48
N ALA A 49 -19.97 -6.47 -6.30
CA ALA A 49 -20.98 -5.67 -5.62
C ALA A 49 -21.32 -4.39 -6.39
N ILE A 50 -20.30 -3.69 -6.91
CA ILE A 50 -20.48 -2.50 -7.73
C ILE A 50 -21.20 -2.87 -9.04
N GLY A 51 -20.74 -3.89 -9.74
CA GLY A 51 -21.36 -4.36 -10.97
C GLY A 51 -22.83 -4.75 -10.77
N TYR A 52 -23.15 -5.44 -9.65
CA TYR A 52 -24.53 -5.73 -9.29
C TYR A 52 -25.37 -4.46 -9.10
N SER A 53 -24.85 -3.49 -8.40
CA SER A 53 -25.50 -2.20 -8.15
C SER A 53 -25.74 -1.43 -9.45
N VAL A 54 -24.75 -1.41 -10.35
CA VAL A 54 -24.88 -0.80 -11.69
C VAL A 54 -25.99 -1.50 -12.48
N GLY A 55 -25.99 -2.84 -12.52
CA GLY A 55 -27.00 -3.59 -13.26
C GLY A 55 -28.42 -3.40 -12.71
N VAL A 56 -28.59 -3.30 -11.36
CA VAL A 56 -29.87 -2.97 -10.72
C VAL A 56 -30.30 -1.54 -11.10
N THR A 57 -29.38 -0.59 -11.10
CA THR A 57 -29.65 0.80 -11.49
C THR A 57 -30.06 0.89 -12.96
N LEU A 58 -29.42 0.15 -13.85
CA LEU A 58 -29.82 0.09 -15.26
C LEU A 58 -31.24 -0.46 -15.45
N VAL A 59 -31.62 -1.49 -14.70
CA VAL A 59 -33.01 -2.00 -14.70
C VAL A 59 -33.98 -0.96 -14.19
N TRP A 60 -33.62 -0.26 -13.13
CA TRP A 60 -34.45 0.83 -12.58
C TRP A 60 -34.63 1.96 -13.58
N ILE A 61 -33.57 2.40 -14.27
CA ILE A 61 -33.62 3.41 -15.32
C ILE A 61 -34.51 2.93 -16.49
N TYR A 62 -34.35 1.68 -16.91
CA TYR A 62 -35.16 1.09 -17.98
C TYR A 62 -36.65 1.12 -17.64
N GLN A 63 -37.02 0.77 -16.41
CA GLN A 63 -38.38 0.80 -15.91
C GLN A 63 -38.89 2.23 -15.72
N PHE A 64 -38.03 3.16 -15.31
CA PHE A 64 -38.38 4.58 -15.13
C PHE A 64 -38.80 5.24 -16.45
N PHE A 65 -38.17 4.84 -17.57
CA PHE A 65 -38.53 5.31 -18.91
C PHE A 65 -39.69 4.50 -19.54
N GLU A 66 -40.30 3.60 -18.80
CA GLU A 66 -41.44 2.79 -19.25
C GLU A 66 -41.17 1.99 -20.55
N PHE A 67 -39.90 1.61 -20.80
CA PHE A 67 -39.57 0.79 -21.96
C PHE A 67 -40.26 -0.57 -21.88
N ARG A 68 -40.68 -1.07 -23.05
CA ARG A 68 -41.43 -2.34 -23.14
C ARG A 68 -40.54 -3.53 -22.72
N GLU A 69 -40.92 -4.21 -21.65
CA GLU A 69 -40.20 -5.40 -21.21
C GLU A 69 -40.34 -6.55 -22.22
N PRO A 70 -39.23 -7.23 -22.59
CA PRO A 70 -39.31 -8.44 -23.38
C PRO A 70 -40.11 -9.51 -22.61
N SER A 71 -41.01 -10.18 -23.27
CA SER A 71 -41.89 -11.16 -22.63
C SER A 71 -41.85 -12.53 -23.31
N GLY A 72 -42.29 -13.55 -22.62
CA GLY A 72 -42.45 -14.90 -23.19
C GLY A 72 -41.16 -15.61 -23.53
N ARG A 73 -41.19 -16.33 -24.66
CA ARG A 73 -40.08 -17.21 -25.10
C ARG A 73 -38.78 -16.45 -25.38
N THR A 74 -38.88 -15.24 -25.92
CA THR A 74 -37.72 -14.39 -26.24
C THR A 74 -36.94 -14.02 -24.98
N GLN A 75 -37.63 -13.63 -23.88
CA GLN A 75 -37.00 -13.34 -22.61
C GLN A 75 -36.27 -14.56 -22.03
N THR A 76 -36.92 -15.73 -22.12
CA THR A 76 -36.36 -16.98 -21.60
C THR A 76 -35.09 -17.37 -22.38
N ILE A 77 -35.15 -17.33 -23.70
CA ILE A 77 -34.00 -17.64 -24.56
C ILE A 77 -32.86 -16.64 -24.28
N ALA A 78 -33.15 -15.33 -24.24
CA ALA A 78 -32.15 -14.31 -23.97
C ALA A 78 -31.46 -14.56 -22.62
N LYS A 79 -32.21 -14.91 -21.56
CA LYS A 79 -31.64 -15.24 -20.26
C LYS A 79 -30.70 -16.44 -20.31
N TYR A 80 -31.08 -17.52 -20.98
CA TYR A 80 -30.23 -18.73 -21.09
C TYR A 80 -28.97 -18.44 -21.89
N VAL A 81 -29.09 -17.77 -23.06
CA VAL A 81 -27.94 -17.40 -23.91
C VAL A 81 -26.98 -16.51 -23.15
N THR A 82 -27.48 -15.43 -22.53
CA THR A 82 -26.62 -14.50 -21.75
C THR A 82 -25.97 -15.20 -20.59
N SER A 83 -26.70 -16.05 -19.86
CA SER A 83 -26.11 -16.83 -18.75
C SER A 83 -25.01 -17.76 -19.25
N GLY A 84 -25.22 -18.42 -20.38
CA GLY A 84 -24.22 -19.31 -20.98
C GLY A 84 -22.95 -18.55 -21.38
N VAL A 85 -23.10 -17.42 -22.06
CA VAL A 85 -21.97 -16.56 -22.47
C VAL A 85 -21.20 -16.05 -21.25
N VAL A 86 -21.90 -15.53 -20.23
CA VAL A 86 -21.25 -15.03 -19.01
C VAL A 86 -20.56 -16.15 -18.23
N ALA A 87 -21.16 -17.34 -18.16
CA ALA A 87 -20.52 -18.49 -17.53
C ALA A 87 -19.25 -18.93 -18.26
N LEU A 88 -19.26 -18.97 -19.58
CA LEU A 88 -18.06 -19.28 -20.38
C LEU A 88 -16.96 -18.23 -20.15
N TRP A 89 -17.33 -16.95 -20.13
CA TRP A 89 -16.38 -15.87 -19.82
C TRP A 89 -15.80 -16.02 -18.42
N PHE A 90 -16.64 -16.25 -17.44
CA PHE A 90 -16.19 -16.46 -16.07
C PHE A 90 -15.17 -17.60 -15.96
N ILE A 91 -15.48 -18.76 -16.56
CA ILE A 91 -14.57 -19.91 -16.57
C ILE A 91 -13.27 -19.59 -17.30
N GLY A 92 -13.36 -18.90 -18.46
CA GLY A 92 -12.19 -18.51 -19.24
C GLY A 92 -11.26 -17.57 -18.48
N PHE A 93 -11.82 -16.59 -17.76
CA PHE A 93 -11.03 -15.65 -16.95
C PHE A 93 -10.40 -16.31 -15.71
N GLU A 94 -11.14 -17.22 -15.06
CA GLU A 94 -10.59 -18.06 -13.97
C GLU A 94 -9.39 -18.89 -14.43
N TRP A 95 -9.53 -19.52 -15.61
CA TRP A 95 -8.45 -20.32 -16.20
C TRP A 95 -7.21 -19.48 -16.51
N GLN A 96 -7.40 -18.28 -17.03
CA GLN A 96 -6.30 -17.38 -17.40
C GLN A 96 -5.64 -16.67 -16.21
N MET A 97 -6.27 -16.68 -15.03
CA MET A 97 -5.80 -15.90 -13.86
C MET A 97 -4.35 -16.20 -13.49
N THR A 98 -3.95 -17.49 -13.44
CA THR A 98 -2.58 -17.87 -13.10
C THR A 98 -1.58 -17.40 -14.16
N PHE A 99 -1.92 -17.57 -15.44
CA PHE A 99 -1.10 -17.11 -16.56
C PHE A 99 -0.87 -15.59 -16.49
N TRP A 100 -1.93 -14.81 -16.26
CA TRP A 100 -1.82 -13.36 -16.16
C TRP A 100 -1.02 -12.90 -14.94
N GLN A 101 -1.14 -13.57 -13.81
CA GLN A 101 -0.32 -13.25 -12.64
C GLN A 101 1.16 -13.58 -12.89
N ASN A 102 1.46 -14.67 -13.56
CA ASN A 102 2.83 -15.05 -13.88
C ASN A 102 3.46 -14.13 -14.92
N SER A 103 2.72 -13.67 -15.93
CA SER A 103 3.25 -12.70 -16.91
C SER A 103 3.69 -11.38 -16.26
N ILE A 104 2.97 -10.92 -15.21
CA ILE A 104 3.37 -9.73 -14.45
C ILE A 104 4.61 -10.03 -13.59
N ARG A 105 4.65 -11.20 -12.96
CA ARG A 105 5.77 -11.61 -12.11
C ARG A 105 7.05 -11.78 -12.90
N GLU A 106 6.96 -12.34 -14.10
CA GLU A 106 8.09 -12.43 -15.05
C GLU A 106 8.66 -11.06 -15.38
N LEU A 107 7.80 -10.09 -15.73
CA LEU A 107 8.23 -8.70 -16.00
C LEU A 107 8.89 -8.01 -14.79
N MET A 108 8.62 -8.48 -13.59
CA MET A 108 9.19 -7.95 -12.34
C MET A 108 10.36 -8.79 -11.82
N GLY A 109 10.82 -9.80 -12.54
CA GLY A 109 11.90 -10.69 -12.12
C GLY A 109 11.54 -11.54 -10.90
N MET A 110 10.24 -11.77 -10.63
CA MET A 110 9.76 -12.57 -9.49
C MET A 110 9.56 -14.03 -9.90
N GLN A 111 9.72 -14.94 -8.96
CA GLN A 111 9.43 -16.37 -9.19
C GLN A 111 7.97 -16.58 -9.61
N GLU A 112 7.76 -17.47 -10.56
CA GLU A 112 6.43 -17.88 -11.00
C GLU A 112 5.67 -18.63 -9.91
N LEU A 113 4.36 -18.50 -9.92
CA LEU A 113 3.45 -19.25 -9.07
C LEU A 113 3.02 -20.54 -9.76
N GLU A 114 2.99 -21.64 -9.06
CA GLU A 114 2.33 -22.87 -9.54
C GLU A 114 0.84 -22.63 -9.78
N THR A 115 0.20 -21.85 -8.91
CA THR A 115 -1.19 -21.44 -9.04
C THR A 115 -1.47 -20.12 -8.34
N ALA A 116 -2.30 -19.26 -8.95
CA ALA A 116 -2.85 -18.06 -8.33
C ALA A 116 -4.09 -18.33 -7.43
N TYR A 117 -4.45 -19.59 -7.21
CA TYR A 117 -5.62 -20.04 -6.45
C TYR A 117 -6.94 -19.37 -6.86
N PRO A 118 -7.36 -19.45 -8.14
CA PRO A 118 -8.54 -18.75 -8.65
C PRO A 118 -9.82 -19.12 -7.86
N VAL A 119 -10.04 -20.37 -7.53
CA VAL A 119 -11.21 -20.82 -6.76
C VAL A 119 -11.28 -20.17 -5.36
N ARG A 120 -10.13 -20.02 -4.68
CA ARG A 120 -10.09 -19.33 -3.37
C ARG A 120 -10.39 -17.84 -3.53
N ALA A 121 -9.84 -17.20 -4.54
CA ALA A 121 -10.12 -15.79 -4.84
C ALA A 121 -11.61 -15.57 -5.13
N SER A 122 -12.22 -16.42 -5.95
CA SER A 122 -13.64 -16.36 -6.28
C SER A 122 -14.55 -16.63 -5.08
N ALA A 123 -14.19 -17.58 -4.22
CA ALA A 123 -14.95 -17.82 -2.98
C ALA A 123 -14.96 -16.58 -2.07
N ILE A 124 -13.78 -15.95 -1.87
CA ILE A 124 -13.68 -14.70 -1.10
C ILE A 124 -14.51 -13.59 -1.75
N SER A 125 -14.41 -13.45 -3.08
CA SER A 125 -15.16 -12.45 -3.86
C SER A 125 -16.67 -12.60 -3.68
N ILE A 126 -17.18 -13.80 -3.79
CA ILE A 126 -18.63 -14.09 -3.68
C ILE A 126 -19.09 -13.80 -2.25
N VAL A 127 -18.35 -14.21 -1.23
CA VAL A 127 -18.70 -13.97 0.17
C VAL A 127 -18.73 -12.47 0.45
N LEU A 128 -17.68 -11.74 0.05
CA LEU A 128 -17.63 -10.30 0.26
C LEU A 128 -18.75 -9.56 -0.49
N ALA A 129 -18.97 -9.89 -1.76
CA ALA A 129 -20.07 -9.30 -2.53
C ALA A 129 -21.43 -9.59 -1.90
N ALA A 130 -21.67 -10.81 -1.42
CA ALA A 130 -22.91 -11.17 -0.73
C ALA A 130 -23.11 -10.33 0.54
N VAL A 131 -22.07 -10.13 1.33
CA VAL A 131 -22.09 -9.27 2.53
C VAL A 131 -22.43 -7.82 2.16
N LEU A 132 -21.74 -7.26 1.16
CA LEU A 132 -21.95 -5.88 0.73
C LEU A 132 -23.37 -5.66 0.17
N VAL A 133 -23.86 -6.57 -0.66
CA VAL A 133 -25.22 -6.52 -1.20
C VAL A 133 -26.28 -6.71 -0.10
N ALA A 134 -26.04 -7.61 0.86
CA ALA A 134 -26.91 -7.79 2.01
C ALA A 134 -26.99 -6.52 2.88
N PHE A 135 -25.84 -5.89 3.11
CA PHE A 135 -25.74 -4.62 3.82
C PHE A 135 -26.54 -3.52 3.11
N ALA A 136 -26.31 -3.33 1.81
CA ALA A 136 -27.02 -2.33 1.01
C ALA A 136 -28.55 -2.56 1.02
N ARG A 137 -28.99 -3.80 0.89
CA ARG A 137 -30.43 -4.17 0.97
C ARG A 137 -31.00 -3.90 2.34
N THR A 138 -30.27 -4.23 3.41
CA THR A 138 -30.70 -3.95 4.78
C THR A 138 -30.85 -2.45 4.99
N PHE A 139 -29.88 -1.66 4.54
CA PHE A 139 -29.92 -0.21 4.58
C PHE A 139 -31.18 0.34 3.88
N ILE A 140 -31.46 -0.10 2.66
CA ILE A 140 -32.64 0.32 1.88
C ILE A 140 -33.92 -0.09 2.58
N ASN A 141 -34.00 -1.32 3.08
CA ASN A 141 -35.22 -1.84 3.77
C ASN A 141 -35.50 -1.09 5.07
N VAL A 142 -34.47 -0.83 5.89
CA VAL A 142 -34.60 -0.04 7.12
C VAL A 142 -35.01 1.38 6.82
N SER A 143 -34.37 2.03 5.83
CA SER A 143 -34.77 3.37 5.36
C SER A 143 -36.20 3.41 4.88
N GLY A 144 -36.64 2.42 4.10
CA GLY A 144 -38.04 2.27 3.65
C GLY A 144 -39.04 2.08 4.80
N PHE A 145 -38.68 1.27 5.80
CA PHE A 145 -39.52 1.08 7.01
C PHE A 145 -39.65 2.40 7.77
N ILE A 146 -38.59 3.15 8.00
CA ILE A 146 -38.65 4.45 8.67
C ILE A 146 -39.44 5.44 7.84
N ALA A 147 -39.22 5.51 6.52
CA ALA A 147 -39.99 6.38 5.63
C ALA A 147 -41.48 6.11 5.67
N THR A 148 -41.92 4.83 5.71
CA THR A 148 -43.36 4.49 5.83
C THR A 148 -44.00 4.98 7.13
N LYS A 149 -43.24 5.03 8.22
CA LYS A 149 -43.72 5.60 9.49
C LYS A 149 -43.80 7.13 9.42
N LEU A 150 -42.80 7.76 8.83
CA LEU A 150 -42.74 9.23 8.65
C LEU A 150 -43.79 9.76 7.66
N ASN A 151 -44.24 8.94 6.70
CA ASN A 151 -45.30 9.31 5.74
C ASN A 151 -46.64 9.69 6.40
N ARG A 152 -46.80 9.41 7.68
CA ARG A 152 -47.98 9.83 8.45
C ARG A 152 -47.98 11.32 8.77
N VAL A 153 -46.80 11.93 8.79
CA VAL A 153 -46.60 13.33 9.20
C VAL A 153 -46.05 14.18 8.04
N PHE A 154 -45.23 13.62 7.19
CA PHE A 154 -44.53 14.32 6.12
C PHE A 154 -44.89 13.78 4.72
N PRO A 155 -44.79 14.60 3.67
CA PRO A 155 -44.89 14.15 2.27
C PRO A 155 -43.90 13.02 1.96
N ARG A 156 -44.31 12.07 1.09
CA ARG A 156 -43.53 10.85 0.77
C ARG A 156 -42.07 11.11 0.41
N LYS A 157 -41.77 12.12 -0.42
CA LYS A 157 -40.40 12.45 -0.83
C LYS A 157 -39.56 12.92 0.34
N LEU A 158 -40.13 13.77 1.20
CA LEU A 158 -39.45 14.28 2.39
C LEU A 158 -39.19 13.18 3.41
N SER A 159 -40.19 12.32 3.65
CA SER A 159 -40.06 11.14 4.53
C SER A 159 -38.94 10.21 4.06
N ALA A 160 -38.84 9.93 2.76
CA ALA A 160 -37.81 9.08 2.20
C ALA A 160 -36.41 9.71 2.37
N THR A 161 -36.27 11.01 2.11
CA THR A 161 -35.00 11.73 2.31
C THR A 161 -34.58 11.73 3.77
N ILE A 162 -35.48 12.07 4.69
CA ILE A 162 -35.21 12.07 6.14
C ILE A 162 -34.80 10.66 6.61
N ALA A 163 -35.54 9.63 6.21
CA ALA A 163 -35.24 8.27 6.61
C ALA A 163 -33.87 7.81 6.11
N PHE A 164 -33.55 8.08 4.85
CA PHE A 164 -32.26 7.75 4.26
C PHE A 164 -31.10 8.48 4.97
N THR A 165 -31.28 9.77 5.27
CA THR A 165 -30.32 10.57 6.02
C THR A 165 -30.11 10.04 7.45
N ILE A 166 -31.19 9.72 8.17
CA ILE A 166 -31.08 9.17 9.53
C ILE A 166 -30.32 7.86 9.52
N VAL A 167 -30.68 6.91 8.65
CA VAL A 167 -30.00 5.62 8.57
C VAL A 167 -28.53 5.81 8.16
N GLY A 168 -28.25 6.72 7.23
CA GLY A 168 -26.90 7.09 6.83
C GLY A 168 -26.07 7.66 7.99
N LEU A 169 -26.63 8.60 8.75
CA LEU A 169 -25.98 9.15 9.94
C LEU A 169 -25.73 8.10 11.02
N VAL A 170 -26.69 7.19 11.25
CA VAL A 170 -26.49 6.08 12.19
C VAL A 170 -25.38 5.15 11.74
N VAL A 171 -25.30 4.81 10.45
CA VAL A 171 -24.22 4.00 9.89
C VAL A 171 -22.86 4.71 10.05
N VAL A 172 -22.78 5.99 9.73
CA VAL A 172 -21.56 6.80 9.90
C VAL A 172 -21.17 6.89 11.37
N PHE A 173 -22.12 7.14 12.28
CA PHE A 173 -21.86 7.19 13.72
C PHE A 173 -21.38 5.85 14.27
N LEU A 174 -22.00 4.74 13.88
CA LEU A 174 -21.57 3.40 14.28
C LEU A 174 -20.22 3.01 13.66
N SER A 175 -19.89 3.55 12.47
CA SER A 175 -18.62 3.29 11.82
C SER A 175 -17.47 4.11 12.44
N ASN A 176 -17.75 5.32 12.94
CA ASN A 176 -16.69 6.26 13.33
C ASN A 176 -15.94 5.93 14.62
N ASP A 177 -16.54 5.39 15.67
CA ASP A 177 -15.82 5.31 16.95
C ASP A 177 -15.71 3.90 17.57
N VAL A 178 -16.73 3.09 17.54
CA VAL A 178 -16.74 1.82 18.27
C VAL A 178 -16.38 0.64 17.38
N VAL A 179 -16.98 0.58 16.19
CA VAL A 179 -16.78 -0.54 15.25
C VAL A 179 -15.46 -0.36 14.50
N ALA A 180 -15.15 0.88 14.07
CA ALA A 180 -13.90 1.16 13.39
C ALA A 180 -12.70 0.88 14.31
N LYS A 181 -12.72 1.34 15.57
CA LYS A 181 -11.64 1.07 16.53
C LYS A 181 -11.50 -0.43 16.86
N ARG A 182 -12.59 -1.18 16.97
CA ARG A 182 -12.52 -2.63 17.19
C ARG A 182 -12.05 -3.41 15.97
N LEU A 183 -12.52 -3.04 14.78
CA LEU A 183 -12.06 -3.64 13.53
C LEU A 183 -10.58 -3.32 13.31
N LEU A 184 -10.18 -2.09 13.60
CA LEU A 184 -8.80 -1.66 13.52
C LEU A 184 -7.89 -2.40 14.50
N SER A 185 -8.29 -2.51 15.77
CA SER A 185 -7.51 -3.27 16.75
C SER A 185 -7.42 -4.76 16.41
N SER A 186 -8.46 -5.32 15.81
CA SER A 186 -8.43 -6.71 15.32
C SER A 186 -7.52 -6.85 14.10
N ALA A 187 -7.53 -5.87 13.19
CA ALA A 187 -6.61 -5.82 12.07
C ALA A 187 -5.16 -5.61 12.55
N ASP A 188 -4.91 -4.68 13.46
CA ASP A 188 -3.58 -4.47 14.06
C ASP A 188 -3.06 -5.77 14.70
N SER A 189 -3.89 -6.49 15.47
CA SER A 189 -3.50 -7.78 16.08
C SER A 189 -3.22 -8.85 15.03
N PHE A 190 -4.03 -8.94 13.99
CA PHE A 190 -3.82 -9.89 12.89
C PHE A 190 -2.50 -9.61 12.15
N PHE A 191 -2.26 -8.36 11.78
CA PHE A 191 -1.03 -7.98 11.10
C PHE A 191 0.19 -8.00 12.02
N ALA A 192 0.03 -7.73 13.32
CA ALA A 192 1.11 -7.93 14.31
C ALA A 192 1.55 -9.40 14.36
N ASN A 193 0.61 -10.35 14.38
CA ASN A 193 0.94 -11.78 14.33
C ASN A 193 1.63 -12.17 13.01
N LEU A 194 1.26 -11.54 11.88
CA LEU A 194 1.96 -11.75 10.61
C LEU A 194 3.39 -11.20 10.62
N ASP A 195 3.60 -10.08 11.32
CA ASP A 195 4.91 -9.45 11.48
C ASP A 195 5.85 -10.26 12.40
N GLU A 196 5.28 -11.14 13.25
CA GLU A 196 6.02 -12.08 14.10
C GLU A 196 6.49 -13.34 13.39
N LEU A 197 5.92 -13.66 12.23
CA LEU A 197 6.30 -14.89 11.52
C LEU A 197 7.78 -14.85 11.16
N SER A 198 8.46 -15.95 11.47
CA SER A 198 9.85 -16.15 11.06
C SER A 198 9.99 -16.07 9.54
N VAL A 199 11.07 -15.46 9.10
CA VAL A 199 11.45 -15.46 7.69
C VAL A 199 12.42 -16.60 7.50
N GLU A 200 12.12 -17.52 6.57
CA GLU A 200 13.06 -18.55 6.17
C GLU A 200 14.35 -17.87 5.67
N ASP A 201 15.50 -18.40 6.05
CA ASP A 201 16.84 -17.92 5.67
C ASP A 201 17.30 -16.58 6.30
N VAL A 202 16.52 -15.95 7.19
CA VAL A 202 16.93 -14.74 7.92
C VAL A 202 17.32 -15.09 9.37
N GLN A 203 18.62 -15.03 9.63
CA GLN A 203 19.19 -15.33 10.96
C GLN A 203 19.63 -14.03 11.67
N GLN A 204 19.69 -14.11 13.00
CA GLN A 204 20.23 -13.03 13.82
C GLN A 204 21.69 -12.77 13.45
N PRO A 205 22.10 -11.51 13.26
CA PRO A 205 23.49 -11.15 12.99
C PRO A 205 24.43 -11.60 14.11
N ILE A 206 25.54 -12.23 13.74
CA ILE A 206 26.59 -12.67 14.70
C ILE A 206 27.57 -11.52 14.96
N ASP A 207 27.83 -10.65 13.97
CA ASP A 207 28.75 -9.52 14.11
C ASP A 207 28.16 -8.50 15.10
N GLU A 208 28.86 -8.25 16.20
CA GLU A 208 28.46 -7.33 17.26
C GLU A 208 28.27 -5.89 16.77
N ARG A 209 28.85 -5.51 15.66
CA ARG A 209 28.69 -4.18 15.04
C ARG A 209 27.34 -4.01 14.35
N LEU A 210 26.62 -5.07 14.07
CA LEU A 210 25.34 -5.01 13.36
C LEU A 210 24.16 -4.85 14.32
N THR A 211 23.15 -4.11 13.88
CA THR A 211 21.87 -4.01 14.60
C THR A 211 21.18 -5.36 14.68
N GLY A 212 20.67 -5.70 15.84
CA GLY A 212 20.00 -6.96 16.13
C GLY A 212 20.95 -8.09 16.57
N SER A 213 22.28 -7.85 16.61
CA SER A 213 23.26 -8.77 17.23
C SER A 213 23.08 -8.87 18.76
N GLU A 214 23.83 -9.74 19.42
CA GLU A 214 23.80 -9.83 20.90
C GLU A 214 24.25 -8.52 21.60
N ALA A 215 25.16 -7.76 20.98
CA ALA A 215 25.64 -6.47 21.49
C ALA A 215 24.73 -5.28 21.13
N SER A 216 23.71 -5.49 20.30
CA SER A 216 22.78 -4.46 19.85
C SER A 216 21.87 -3.99 20.98
N LEU A 217 21.59 -2.69 21.02
CA LEU A 217 20.56 -2.12 21.91
C LEU A 217 19.14 -2.53 21.47
N VAL A 218 18.99 -2.98 20.23
CA VAL A 218 17.72 -3.41 19.62
C VAL A 218 17.64 -4.93 19.67
N ASN A 219 16.72 -5.45 20.46
CA ASN A 219 16.51 -6.89 20.57
C ASN A 219 15.93 -7.45 19.26
N TRP A 220 16.59 -8.47 18.69
CA TRP A 220 16.21 -9.13 17.45
C TRP A 220 14.77 -9.63 17.42
N ASP A 221 14.27 -10.19 18.54
CA ASP A 221 12.91 -10.72 18.62
C ASP A 221 11.83 -9.64 18.53
N THR A 222 12.18 -8.38 18.80
CA THR A 222 11.26 -7.25 18.74
C THR A 222 11.28 -6.52 17.40
N ILE A 223 12.24 -6.84 16.54
CA ILE A 223 12.32 -6.35 15.17
C ILE A 223 11.27 -7.10 14.35
N GLY A 224 10.37 -6.38 13.70
CA GLY A 224 9.37 -6.97 12.83
C GLY A 224 9.98 -7.65 11.59
N ARG A 225 9.16 -8.46 10.93
CA ARG A 225 9.57 -9.24 9.75
C ARG A 225 10.30 -8.40 8.70
N GLN A 226 9.77 -7.24 8.34
CA GLN A 226 10.36 -6.38 7.32
C GLN A 226 11.69 -5.78 7.76
N GLY A 227 11.82 -5.42 9.04
CA GLY A 227 13.07 -4.95 9.60
C GLY A 227 14.16 -6.03 9.61
N LYS A 228 13.81 -7.27 9.94
CA LYS A 228 14.74 -8.40 9.88
C LYS A 228 15.25 -8.64 8.45
N ILE A 229 14.35 -8.59 7.46
CA ILE A 229 14.73 -8.69 6.04
C ILE A 229 15.66 -7.54 5.66
N PHE A 230 15.32 -6.31 6.00
CA PHE A 230 16.15 -5.13 5.71
C PHE A 230 17.56 -5.25 6.31
N LEU A 231 17.67 -5.74 7.54
CA LEU A 231 18.98 -5.87 8.21
C LEU A 231 19.82 -7.01 7.62
N ALA A 232 19.20 -8.11 7.21
CA ALA A 232 19.89 -9.32 6.80
C ALA A 232 20.12 -9.43 5.27
N ALA A 233 19.26 -8.82 4.45
CA ALA A 233 19.30 -8.97 2.99
C ALA A 233 20.13 -7.90 2.26
N GLY A 234 20.76 -6.97 2.99
CA GLY A 234 21.58 -5.93 2.38
C GLY A 234 22.91 -6.47 1.84
N PRO A 235 23.51 -5.77 0.86
CA PRO A 235 24.81 -6.17 0.31
C PRO A 235 25.89 -6.07 1.38
N GLY A 236 26.71 -7.10 1.47
CA GLY A 236 27.90 -7.10 2.32
C GLY A 236 29.07 -6.33 1.69
N GLN A 237 30.04 -5.98 2.52
CA GLN A 237 31.26 -5.31 2.06
C GLN A 237 31.93 -6.02 0.86
N SER A 238 32.02 -7.33 0.90
CA SER A 238 32.63 -8.13 -0.16
C SER A 238 31.85 -8.10 -1.47
N GLU A 239 30.54 -8.04 -1.42
CA GLU A 239 29.69 -7.97 -2.60
C GLU A 239 29.79 -6.59 -3.26
N ILE A 240 29.80 -5.53 -2.45
CA ILE A 240 29.98 -4.15 -2.92
C ILE A 240 31.36 -3.99 -3.55
N ALA A 241 32.42 -4.50 -2.89
CA ALA A 241 33.77 -4.44 -3.43
C ALA A 241 33.92 -5.21 -4.75
N ALA A 242 33.32 -6.38 -4.85
CA ALA A 242 33.32 -7.19 -6.06
C ALA A 242 32.59 -6.50 -7.23
N PHE A 243 31.45 -5.87 -6.94
CA PHE A 243 30.67 -5.16 -7.94
C PHE A 243 31.38 -3.88 -8.45
N ASN A 244 31.88 -3.08 -7.53
CA ASN A 244 32.53 -1.80 -7.85
C ASN A 244 33.97 -1.96 -8.33
N GLN A 245 34.58 -3.14 -8.15
CA GLN A 245 36.00 -3.41 -8.43
C GLN A 245 36.96 -2.47 -7.68
N THR A 246 36.55 -2.03 -6.50
CA THR A 246 37.32 -1.14 -5.60
C THR A 246 37.13 -1.58 -4.16
N ASP A 247 37.93 -1.09 -3.24
CA ASP A 247 37.74 -1.28 -1.81
C ASP A 247 36.37 -0.71 -1.42
N ALA A 248 35.67 -1.42 -0.54
CA ALA A 248 34.38 -1.02 -0.04
C ALA A 248 34.36 -1.05 1.49
N GLU A 249 33.45 -0.28 2.06
CA GLU A 249 33.13 -0.31 3.48
C GLU A 249 31.91 -1.19 3.76
N HIS A 250 31.70 -1.54 5.02
CA HIS A 250 30.47 -2.22 5.42
C HIS A 250 29.36 -1.19 5.61
N PRO A 251 28.23 -1.26 4.88
CA PRO A 251 27.12 -0.34 5.08
C PRO A 251 26.47 -0.55 6.45
N ILE A 252 26.01 0.52 7.07
CA ILE A 252 25.36 0.48 8.38
C ILE A 252 23.84 0.56 8.19
N ARG A 253 23.12 -0.39 8.79
CA ARG A 253 21.67 -0.44 8.80
C ARG A 253 21.15 -0.50 10.22
N VAL A 254 20.29 0.46 10.60
CA VAL A 254 19.61 0.51 11.90
C VAL A 254 18.11 0.45 11.69
N TYR A 255 17.45 -0.47 12.38
CA TYR A 255 16.00 -0.61 12.29
C TYR A 255 15.39 -0.93 13.65
N VAL A 256 14.37 -0.14 14.06
CA VAL A 256 13.66 -0.33 15.31
C VAL A 256 12.20 -0.68 15.04
N GLY A 257 11.76 -1.85 15.48
CA GLY A 257 10.39 -2.35 15.31
C GLY A 257 9.39 -1.68 16.23
N VAL A 258 8.09 -1.78 15.89
CA VAL A 258 6.99 -1.24 16.72
C VAL A 258 7.01 -1.80 18.15
N ARG A 259 7.37 -3.09 18.30
CA ARG A 259 7.36 -3.78 19.59
C ARG A 259 8.56 -3.49 20.48
N THR A 260 9.60 -2.85 19.94
CA THR A 260 10.85 -2.64 20.68
C THR A 260 10.66 -1.65 21.82
N ARG A 261 9.84 -0.61 21.63
CA ARG A 261 9.48 0.37 22.68
C ARG A 261 8.03 0.84 22.53
N PRO A 262 7.36 1.22 23.63
CA PRO A 262 5.94 1.60 23.63
C PRO A 262 5.63 2.83 22.78
N THR A 263 6.45 3.88 22.89
CA THR A 263 6.20 5.16 22.22
C THR A 263 7.09 5.37 21.01
N MET A 264 6.64 6.20 20.06
CA MET A 264 7.43 6.58 18.88
C MET A 264 8.71 7.30 19.28
N LYS A 265 8.62 8.15 20.30
CA LYS A 265 9.78 8.89 20.82
C LYS A 265 10.84 7.93 21.38
N GLU A 266 10.46 6.99 22.23
CA GLU A 266 11.41 6.00 22.78
C GLU A 266 12.04 5.11 21.69
N ARG A 267 11.29 4.82 20.61
CA ARG A 267 11.85 4.12 19.46
C ARG A 267 12.85 4.96 18.68
N ALA A 268 12.58 6.25 18.53
CA ALA A 268 13.48 7.19 17.88
C ALA A 268 14.77 7.40 18.69
N GLU A 269 14.65 7.59 20.01
CA GLU A 269 15.80 7.68 20.93
C GLU A 269 16.66 6.41 20.86
N LEU A 270 16.04 5.23 20.89
CA LEU A 270 16.74 3.95 20.76
C LEU A 270 17.42 3.80 19.39
N ALA A 271 16.77 4.24 18.32
CA ALA A 271 17.36 4.22 16.98
C ALA A 271 18.58 5.14 16.88
N LEU A 272 18.53 6.32 17.49
CA LEU A 272 19.66 7.23 17.60
C LEU A 272 20.82 6.61 18.39
N ASP A 273 20.53 6.00 19.55
CA ASP A 273 21.57 5.40 20.40
C ASP A 273 22.23 4.20 19.69
N GLU A 274 21.43 3.38 19.01
CA GLU A 274 21.96 2.28 18.19
C GLU A 274 22.80 2.81 17.02
N LEU A 275 22.33 3.87 16.33
CA LEU A 275 23.06 4.50 15.24
C LEU A 275 24.43 5.05 15.68
N LYS A 276 24.51 5.60 16.89
CA LYS A 276 25.78 6.01 17.51
C LYS A 276 26.66 4.79 17.81
N ARG A 277 26.10 3.76 18.42
CA ARG A 277 26.82 2.53 18.79
C ARG A 277 27.52 1.88 17.60
N VAL A 278 26.80 1.80 16.45
CA VAL A 278 27.33 1.16 15.24
C VAL A 278 28.18 2.09 14.37
N GLY A 279 28.44 3.33 14.81
CA GLY A 279 29.28 4.28 14.06
C GLY A 279 28.59 4.92 12.86
N GLY A 280 27.26 5.03 12.86
CA GLY A 280 26.51 5.55 11.71
C GLY A 280 26.81 7.01 11.37
N PHE A 281 27.28 7.80 12.32
CA PHE A 281 27.70 9.19 12.11
C PHE A 281 29.14 9.35 11.61
N GLU A 282 29.89 8.25 11.54
CA GLU A 282 31.26 8.23 10.97
C GLU A 282 31.24 7.99 9.44
N LYS A 283 30.09 7.60 8.90
CA LYS A 283 29.89 7.43 7.46
C LYS A 283 29.75 8.76 6.74
N SER A 284 30.10 8.79 5.45
CA SER A 284 29.95 10.00 4.62
C SER A 284 28.48 10.36 4.36
N ILE A 285 27.59 9.37 4.37
CA ILE A 285 26.16 9.54 4.06
C ILE A 285 25.32 8.93 5.15
N LEU A 286 24.40 9.73 5.67
CA LEU A 286 23.37 9.29 6.61
C LEU A 286 21.98 9.49 6.01
N ILE A 287 21.16 8.44 6.03
CA ILE A 287 19.81 8.44 5.48
C ILE A 287 18.83 8.15 6.59
N VAL A 288 17.91 9.08 6.85
CA VAL A 288 16.74 8.86 7.70
C VAL A 288 15.60 8.38 6.81
N ALA A 289 15.27 7.09 6.94
CA ALA A 289 14.31 6.43 6.06
C ALA A 289 12.99 6.15 6.77
N THR A 290 11.89 6.61 6.19
CA THR A 290 10.54 6.30 6.65
C THR A 290 9.97 5.17 5.80
N PRO A 291 9.68 4.00 6.40
CA PRO A 291 9.25 2.82 5.67
C PRO A 291 7.78 2.94 5.22
N THR A 292 7.28 1.94 4.48
CA THR A 292 5.85 1.78 4.20
C THR A 292 5.06 1.37 5.46
N GLY A 293 3.74 1.25 5.37
CA GLY A 293 2.88 0.92 6.51
C GLY A 293 3.30 -0.33 7.28
N THR A 294 3.70 -1.38 6.57
CA THR A 294 4.18 -2.64 7.19
C THR A 294 5.64 -2.61 7.64
N GLY A 295 6.33 -1.49 7.47
CA GLY A 295 7.74 -1.37 7.83
C GLY A 295 8.73 -1.74 6.71
N TRP A 296 8.25 -1.94 5.47
CA TRP A 296 9.10 -2.31 4.34
C TRP A 296 9.85 -1.10 3.77
N LEU A 297 11.14 -1.27 3.57
CA LEU A 297 12.01 -0.39 2.81
C LEU A 297 12.31 -1.02 1.45
N ASP A 298 12.35 -0.22 0.39
CA ASP A 298 12.57 -0.71 -0.97
C ASP A 298 14.05 -1.05 -1.19
N PRO A 299 14.41 -2.33 -1.39
CA PRO A 299 15.80 -2.71 -1.67
C PRO A 299 16.37 -2.01 -2.91
N SER A 300 15.53 -1.74 -3.93
CA SER A 300 15.96 -1.04 -5.14
C SER A 300 16.47 0.38 -4.86
N ALA A 301 16.01 1.01 -3.81
CA ALA A 301 16.49 2.32 -3.37
C ALA A 301 17.66 2.19 -2.41
N VAL A 302 17.51 1.40 -1.34
CA VAL A 302 18.51 1.36 -0.25
C VAL A 302 19.77 0.61 -0.65
N ASP A 303 19.66 -0.56 -1.28
CA ASP A 303 20.84 -1.33 -1.72
C ASP A 303 21.61 -0.62 -2.83
N THR A 304 20.88 0.03 -3.76
CA THR A 304 21.51 0.83 -4.83
C THR A 304 22.37 1.96 -4.28
N LEU A 305 21.90 2.64 -3.23
CA LEU A 305 22.70 3.70 -2.57
C LEU A 305 23.99 3.14 -1.94
N GLU A 306 23.92 1.97 -1.33
CA GLU A 306 25.08 1.32 -0.73
C GLU A 306 26.12 0.91 -1.78
N TYR A 307 25.69 0.38 -2.92
CA TYR A 307 26.59 0.10 -4.06
C TYR A 307 27.21 1.37 -4.63
N LEU A 308 26.40 2.43 -4.85
CA LEU A 308 26.87 3.68 -5.43
C LEU A 308 27.91 4.39 -4.57
N HIS A 309 27.81 4.23 -3.26
CA HIS A 309 28.73 4.89 -2.32
C HIS A 309 29.75 3.94 -1.70
N GLY A 310 29.95 2.75 -2.28
CA GLY A 310 30.97 1.80 -1.82
C GLY A 310 30.78 1.34 -0.38
N GLY A 311 29.54 1.32 0.13
CA GLY A 311 29.22 0.95 1.51
C GLY A 311 29.49 2.04 2.57
N ASP A 312 29.95 3.23 2.16
CA ASP A 312 30.16 4.37 3.08
C ASP A 312 28.85 5.11 3.36
N THR A 313 27.86 4.34 3.85
CA THR A 313 26.49 4.78 4.10
C THR A 313 25.96 4.25 5.42
N ALA A 314 25.09 5.03 6.06
CA ALA A 314 24.30 4.61 7.19
C ALA A 314 22.80 4.89 6.92
N ILE A 315 21.94 3.93 7.15
CA ILE A 315 20.49 4.05 6.99
C ILE A 315 19.82 3.73 8.32
N VAL A 316 19.00 4.66 8.81
CA VAL A 316 18.23 4.48 10.05
C VAL A 316 16.75 4.57 9.80
N SER A 317 15.97 3.65 10.38
CA SER A 317 14.52 3.57 10.20
C SER A 317 13.80 3.09 11.46
N THR A 318 12.56 3.54 11.64
CA THR A 318 11.63 3.06 12.68
C THR A 318 10.32 2.61 12.07
N GLN A 319 9.84 1.45 12.47
CA GLN A 319 8.52 0.96 12.05
C GLN A 319 7.42 1.71 12.82
N TYR A 320 6.40 2.19 12.12
CA TYR A 320 5.30 2.94 12.74
C TYR A 320 3.99 2.16 12.82
N SER A 321 3.83 1.08 12.05
CA SER A 321 2.60 0.29 12.00
C SER A 321 2.87 -1.15 11.57
N TYR A 322 1.91 -2.04 11.82
CA TYR A 322 1.84 -3.38 11.23
C TYR A 322 0.97 -3.39 9.98
N LEU A 323 0.12 -2.37 9.83
CA LEU A 323 -0.90 -2.31 8.79
C LEU A 323 -0.29 -1.95 7.42
N PRO A 324 -0.80 -2.54 6.32
CA PRO A 324 -0.49 -2.06 4.98
C PRO A 324 -0.79 -0.57 4.83
N SER A 325 0.02 0.13 4.01
CA SER A 325 -0.06 1.59 3.84
C SER A 325 -1.46 2.10 3.50
N TRP A 326 -2.22 1.38 2.69
CA TRP A 326 -3.58 1.79 2.32
C TRP A 326 -4.59 1.73 3.48
N ILE A 327 -4.42 0.79 4.42
CA ILE A 327 -5.23 0.74 5.64
C ILE A 327 -4.82 1.88 6.56
N THR A 328 -3.52 2.01 6.83
CA THR A 328 -3.00 3.08 7.69
C THR A 328 -3.40 4.45 7.16
N MET A 329 -3.34 4.68 5.85
CA MET A 329 -3.77 5.93 5.20
C MET A 329 -5.25 6.23 5.43
N LEU A 330 -6.12 5.22 5.40
CA LEU A 330 -7.57 5.40 5.60
C LEU A 330 -7.94 5.63 7.06
N VAL A 331 -7.16 5.08 8.00
CA VAL A 331 -7.54 5.01 9.40
C VAL A 331 -6.75 5.97 10.27
N ASP A 332 -5.45 6.06 10.07
CA ASP A 332 -4.54 6.84 10.90
C ASP A 332 -3.26 7.21 10.13
N PRO A 333 -3.35 8.08 9.11
CA PRO A 333 -2.18 8.52 8.34
C PRO A 333 -1.19 9.31 9.21
N GLN A 334 -1.68 9.94 10.28
CA GLN A 334 -0.87 10.73 11.20
C GLN A 334 0.23 9.89 11.86
N ARG A 335 0.01 8.59 12.05
CA ARG A 335 0.98 7.66 12.63
C ARG A 335 2.32 7.62 11.87
N SER A 336 2.28 7.73 10.54
CA SER A 336 3.50 7.81 9.71
C SER A 336 4.23 9.12 9.92
N ILE A 337 3.51 10.23 9.97
CA ILE A 337 4.05 11.59 10.16
C ILE A 337 4.71 11.71 11.53
N ASP A 338 4.00 11.30 12.59
CA ASP A 338 4.50 11.41 13.95
C ASP A 338 5.75 10.56 14.18
N SER A 339 5.79 9.35 13.61
CA SER A 339 6.97 8.48 13.74
C SER A 339 8.16 9.01 12.94
N ALA A 340 7.93 9.48 11.71
CA ALA A 340 8.98 10.07 10.89
C ALA A 340 9.57 11.33 11.54
N ARG A 341 8.70 12.19 12.09
CA ARG A 341 9.10 13.40 12.81
C ARG A 341 9.90 13.05 14.05
N ALA A 342 9.44 12.11 14.88
CA ALA A 342 10.17 11.69 16.06
C ALA A 342 11.59 11.20 15.74
N LEU A 343 11.74 10.36 14.70
CA LEU A 343 13.05 9.87 14.27
C LEU A 343 13.92 11.00 13.71
N PHE A 344 13.36 11.83 12.86
CA PHE A 344 14.09 12.96 12.26
C PHE A 344 14.58 13.94 13.32
N ASP A 345 13.71 14.34 14.24
CA ASP A 345 14.04 15.30 15.28
C ASP A 345 15.21 14.83 16.15
N GLU A 346 15.21 13.56 16.58
CA GLU A 346 16.28 12.99 17.40
C GLU A 346 17.61 12.90 16.62
N VAL A 347 17.58 12.38 15.40
CA VAL A 347 18.78 12.24 14.56
C VAL A 347 19.32 13.61 14.16
N TYR A 348 18.45 14.53 13.74
CA TYR A 348 18.83 15.86 13.29
C TYR A 348 19.37 16.72 14.47
N ALA A 349 18.75 16.64 15.64
CA ALA A 349 19.25 17.35 16.83
C ALA A 349 20.67 16.92 17.16
N TYR A 350 20.97 15.62 17.15
CA TYR A 350 22.32 15.13 17.38
C TYR A 350 23.28 15.49 16.24
N TRP A 351 22.87 15.31 14.96
CA TRP A 351 23.66 15.64 13.79
C TRP A 351 24.12 17.10 13.78
N LYS A 352 23.31 18.05 14.23
CA LYS A 352 23.69 19.46 14.38
C LYS A 352 24.79 19.71 15.40
N THR A 353 24.96 18.83 16.39
CA THR A 353 26.03 18.96 17.39
C THR A 353 27.41 18.58 16.84
N LEU A 354 27.44 17.85 15.73
CA LEU A 354 28.69 17.42 15.10
C LEU A 354 29.36 18.56 14.31
N PRO A 355 30.70 18.56 14.22
CA PRO A 355 31.41 19.57 13.44
C PRO A 355 31.01 19.51 11.96
N LYS A 356 30.73 20.67 11.36
CA LYS A 356 30.22 20.76 9.98
C LYS A 356 31.13 20.10 8.93
N ASP A 357 32.45 20.11 9.17
CA ASP A 357 33.43 19.59 8.22
C ASP A 357 33.58 18.07 8.28
N SER A 358 33.08 17.41 9.32
CA SER A 358 33.24 15.96 9.53
C SER A 358 31.95 15.17 9.70
N ARG A 359 30.79 15.85 9.78
CA ARG A 359 29.50 15.16 9.89
C ARG A 359 29.05 14.58 8.56
N PRO A 360 28.29 13.46 8.56
CA PRO A 360 27.75 12.89 7.34
C PRO A 360 26.82 13.85 6.61
N ARG A 361 26.72 13.73 5.29
CA ARG A 361 25.66 14.36 4.52
C ARG A 361 24.34 13.69 4.88
N LEU A 362 23.33 14.49 5.21
CA LEU A 362 22.04 14.01 5.71
C LEU A 362 20.98 14.03 4.62
N TYR A 363 20.43 12.85 4.36
CA TYR A 363 19.35 12.68 3.39
C TYR A 363 18.11 12.07 4.03
N LEU A 364 16.94 12.39 3.46
CA LEU A 364 15.67 11.76 3.79
C LEU A 364 15.24 10.80 2.70
N HIS A 365 14.62 9.72 3.10
CA HIS A 365 14.00 8.77 2.17
C HIS A 365 12.62 8.35 2.65
N GLY A 366 11.69 8.19 1.71
CA GLY A 366 10.38 7.65 1.99
C GLY A 366 9.68 7.08 0.76
N LEU A 367 8.90 6.01 0.97
CA LEU A 367 8.12 5.36 -0.07
C LEU A 367 6.65 5.30 0.31
N SER A 368 5.73 5.68 -0.62
CA SER A 368 4.28 5.64 -0.43
C SER A 368 3.84 6.49 0.77
N LEU A 369 3.19 5.91 1.78
CA LEU A 369 2.81 6.62 3.01
C LEU A 369 4.04 7.07 3.80
N GLY A 370 5.17 6.34 3.69
CA GLY A 370 6.45 6.76 4.25
C GLY A 370 7.01 8.02 3.58
N ALA A 371 6.72 8.26 2.29
CA ALA A 371 7.10 9.50 1.63
C ALA A 371 6.35 10.70 2.24
N LEU A 372 5.05 10.56 2.50
CA LEU A 372 4.27 11.59 3.19
C LEU A 372 4.83 11.86 4.60
N GLY A 373 5.11 10.81 5.38
CA GLY A 373 5.68 10.97 6.72
C GLY A 373 7.05 11.65 6.70
N SER A 374 7.93 11.24 5.77
CA SER A 374 9.26 11.82 5.61
C SER A 374 9.22 13.28 5.14
N GLU A 375 8.33 13.62 4.21
CA GLU A 375 8.14 14.99 3.72
C GLU A 375 7.70 15.94 4.84
N GLU A 376 6.71 15.52 5.62
CA GLU A 376 6.16 16.29 6.73
C GLU A 376 7.09 16.34 7.97
N SER A 377 8.13 15.49 8.04
CA SER A 377 9.08 15.50 9.15
C SER A 377 10.11 16.62 9.05
N ALA A 378 10.46 17.04 7.84
CA ALA A 378 11.44 18.09 7.59
C ALA A 378 10.75 19.44 7.41
N ASP A 379 10.28 20.04 8.51
CA ASP A 379 9.74 21.41 8.47
C ASP A 379 10.82 22.38 7.99
N LEU A 380 10.51 23.16 6.96
CA LEU A 380 11.40 24.16 6.37
C LEU A 380 11.98 25.13 7.41
N LEU A 381 11.20 25.48 8.44
CA LEU A 381 11.66 26.36 9.50
C LEU A 381 12.73 25.69 10.38
N THR A 382 12.60 24.40 10.62
CA THR A 382 13.54 23.63 11.43
C THR A 382 14.90 23.44 10.73
N ILE A 383 14.87 23.22 9.41
CA ILE A 383 16.09 22.95 8.62
C ILE A 383 16.69 24.22 7.98
N PHE A 384 16.11 25.40 8.20
CA PHE A 384 16.53 26.64 7.55
C PHE A 384 17.96 27.07 7.93
N GLU A 385 18.35 26.91 9.20
CA GLU A 385 19.67 27.31 9.68
C GLU A 385 20.78 26.31 9.27
N ASP A 386 20.41 25.04 9.16
CA ASP A 386 21.35 23.95 8.86
C ASP A 386 20.68 22.94 7.94
N PRO A 387 20.61 23.22 6.63
CA PRO A 387 19.83 22.43 5.67
C PRO A 387 20.37 21.01 5.53
N ILE A 388 19.44 20.07 5.32
CA ILE A 388 19.75 18.70 4.90
C ILE A 388 20.24 18.71 3.44
N ASP A 389 21.00 17.69 3.05
CA ASP A 389 21.62 17.61 1.71
C ASP A 389 20.62 17.20 0.61
N GLY A 390 19.51 16.57 0.98
CA GLY A 390 18.46 16.24 0.03
C GLY A 390 17.43 15.23 0.56
N ALA A 391 16.47 14.91 -0.30
CA ALA A 391 15.45 13.91 -0.02
C ALA A 391 15.05 13.14 -1.29
N LEU A 392 14.75 11.84 -1.13
CA LEU A 392 14.20 10.99 -2.16
C LEU A 392 12.84 10.46 -1.72
N TRP A 393 11.77 11.02 -2.26
CA TRP A 393 10.40 10.57 -2.00
C TRP A 393 9.82 9.88 -3.23
N GLN A 394 9.47 8.62 -3.06
CA GLN A 394 8.96 7.78 -4.14
C GLN A 394 7.46 7.54 -3.94
N ARG A 395 6.64 7.81 -4.97
CA ARG A 395 5.21 7.54 -4.98
C ARG A 395 4.48 8.03 -3.72
N SER A 396 4.53 9.34 -3.44
CA SER A 396 3.71 9.92 -2.38
C SER A 396 2.25 9.46 -2.50
N ALA A 397 1.68 8.99 -1.41
CA ALA A 397 0.31 8.45 -1.37
C ALA A 397 -0.75 9.53 -1.57
N VAL A 398 -0.39 10.80 -1.40
CA VAL A 398 -1.26 11.96 -1.54
C VAL A 398 -0.53 13.02 -2.35
N SER A 399 -1.10 13.41 -3.50
CA SER A 399 -0.70 14.64 -4.16
C SER A 399 -1.23 15.80 -3.32
N GLN A 400 -0.37 16.43 -2.53
CA GLN A 400 -0.77 17.61 -1.80
C GLN A 400 -1.03 18.77 -2.78
N PRO A 401 -2.09 19.58 -2.58
CA PRO A 401 -2.34 20.80 -3.37
C PRO A 401 -1.17 21.76 -3.39
N GLU A 402 -0.35 21.76 -2.33
CA GLU A 402 0.87 22.57 -2.23
C GLU A 402 1.96 22.15 -3.22
N LEU A 403 2.14 20.86 -3.48
CA LEU A 403 3.08 20.38 -4.48
C LEU A 403 2.64 20.74 -5.92
N GLU A 404 1.34 20.75 -6.19
CA GLU A 404 0.82 21.26 -7.45
C GLU A 404 0.99 22.79 -7.57
N LEU A 405 0.84 23.54 -6.46
CA LEU A 405 1.11 24.96 -6.43
C LEU A 405 2.59 25.27 -6.67
N MET A 406 3.51 24.49 -6.10
CA MET A 406 4.96 24.61 -6.36
C MET A 406 5.34 24.22 -7.79
N ARG A 407 4.66 23.21 -8.37
CA ARG A 407 4.86 22.82 -9.78
C ARG A 407 4.29 23.79 -10.76
N SER A 408 3.25 24.53 -10.40
CA SER A 408 2.60 25.53 -11.25
C SER A 408 3.30 26.91 -11.23
N GLN A 409 4.22 27.15 -10.29
CA GLN A 409 5.05 28.35 -10.32
C GLN A 409 6.09 28.23 -11.45
N PRO A 410 6.20 29.21 -12.36
CA PRO A 410 7.24 29.19 -13.37
C PRO A 410 8.58 29.11 -12.65
N LYS A 411 9.39 28.10 -13.02
CA LYS A 411 10.75 27.90 -12.50
C LYS A 411 11.50 29.23 -12.56
N ARG A 412 11.57 29.97 -11.48
CA ARG A 412 12.64 30.95 -11.30
C ARG A 412 13.91 30.12 -11.30
N GLN A 413 14.79 30.42 -12.23
CA GLN A 413 16.11 29.84 -12.36
C GLN A 413 16.76 29.85 -10.97
N GLN A 414 16.66 28.75 -10.25
CA GLN A 414 17.60 28.47 -9.18
C GLN A 414 18.93 28.23 -9.87
N PRO A 415 20.00 28.95 -9.51
CA PRO A 415 21.31 28.59 -9.98
C PRO A 415 21.52 27.13 -9.59
N CYS A 416 21.73 26.25 -10.57
CA CYS A 416 22.24 24.92 -10.32
C CYS A 416 23.56 25.14 -9.60
N VAL A 417 23.60 24.87 -8.31
CA VAL A 417 24.85 24.57 -7.62
C VAL A 417 25.27 23.25 -8.26
N ALA A 418 26.13 23.34 -9.26
CA ALA A 418 26.81 22.19 -9.81
C ALA A 418 27.66 21.63 -8.67
N ALA A 419 27.11 20.59 -7.98
CA ALA A 419 27.99 19.68 -7.28
C ALA A 419 29.00 19.19 -8.33
N ASP A 420 30.28 19.29 -8.05
CA ASP A 420 31.34 18.67 -8.85
C ASP A 420 31.11 17.15 -8.78
N VAL A 421 30.24 16.67 -9.59
CA VAL A 421 30.09 15.25 -9.89
C VAL A 421 31.24 14.94 -10.82
N PRO A 422 32.17 14.02 -10.52
CA PRO A 422 33.16 13.57 -11.45
C PRO A 422 32.48 13.22 -12.77
N ARG A 423 32.90 13.81 -13.88
CA ARG A 423 32.39 13.55 -15.21
C ARG A 423 32.57 12.06 -15.54
N TRP A 424 31.56 11.26 -15.25
CA TRP A 424 31.42 9.97 -15.90
C TRP A 424 31.09 10.24 -17.37
N ALA A 425 32.02 9.84 -18.25
CA ALA A 425 31.73 9.82 -19.68
C ALA A 425 30.49 8.93 -19.87
N PRO A 426 29.44 9.41 -20.57
CA PRO A 426 28.29 8.56 -20.85
C PRO A 426 28.75 7.40 -21.73
N ALA A 427 28.67 6.18 -21.22
CA ALA A 427 28.72 5.01 -22.09
C ALA A 427 27.58 5.18 -23.09
N SER A 428 27.91 5.37 -24.36
CA SER A 428 26.97 5.47 -25.45
C SER A 428 26.13 4.18 -25.48
N ILE A 429 24.86 4.28 -25.08
CA ILE A 429 23.86 3.26 -25.38
C ILE A 429 23.66 3.34 -26.90
N HIS A 430 24.39 2.51 -27.63
CA HIS A 430 24.08 2.24 -29.03
C HIS A 430 22.76 1.46 -29.05
N SER A 431 21.71 2.15 -29.48
CA SER A 431 20.46 1.53 -29.88
C SER A 431 20.76 0.42 -30.91
N ALA A 432 20.45 -0.82 -30.52
CA ALA A 432 20.37 -1.94 -31.45
C ALA A 432 19.17 -1.74 -32.39
N GLY A 433 19.40 -1.09 -33.49
CA GLY A 433 18.41 -0.84 -34.53
C GLY A 433 19.11 -0.41 -35.79
N GLU A 434 19.70 -1.38 -36.50
CA GLU A 434 19.91 -1.39 -37.94
C GLU A 434 20.88 -2.53 -38.33
N LEU A 435 20.36 -3.69 -38.50
CA LEU A 435 20.92 -4.73 -39.34
C LEU A 435 19.80 -5.29 -40.25
N SER A 436 19.45 -4.48 -41.24
CA SER A 436 18.84 -5.02 -42.44
C SER A 436 19.56 -4.42 -43.65
N GLY A 437 20.19 -5.28 -44.44
CA GLY A 437 20.60 -4.97 -45.79
C GLY A 437 22.10 -5.04 -46.06
N ALA A 438 22.54 -6.20 -46.59
CA ALA A 438 23.25 -6.34 -47.82
C ALA A 438 24.09 -7.63 -47.88
N ARG A 439 23.61 -8.50 -48.76
CA ARG A 439 24.29 -9.56 -49.51
C ARG A 439 24.80 -10.77 -48.77
#